data_50b9edf444b6cb827187f954d5794b42
#
_entry.id   50b9edf444b6cb827187f954d5794b42
#
_cell.length_a   1.000
_cell.length_b   1.000
_cell.length_c   1.000
_cell.angle_alpha   90.00
_cell.angle_beta   90.00
_cell.angle_gamma   90.00
#
_symmetry.space_group_name_H-M   'P 1'
#
loop_
_entity.id
_entity.type
_entity.pdbx_description
1 polymer ?
#
loop_
_entity_poly.entity_id
_entity_poly.type
_entity_poly.pdbx_seq_one_letter_code
_entity_poly.pdbx_strand_id
1 'polypeptide(L)'
;IPKGLPSISSILSGYFSYDVIRYIEKIPNSTKNDLNIPDSRILRPRNVIVHDNVDKKLYFIVNIFKDEKINNFTKKFSQINKQIEEMVFLANYRSSNTNQTDNKLSKIKSNISKKKFINNVKKAKKYIKIGDIFQVVLSQRFECKLTKKPIEIYKKLRKTNPSPFM
;
A
#
# COMPACT_ATOMS: atom_id res chain seq x y z
N ILE A 1 4.38 14.33 19.22
CA ILE A 1 5.33 13.19 19.28
C ILE A 1 6.36 13.54 20.34
N PRO A 2 6.65 12.66 21.33
CA PRO A 2 7.68 12.88 22.33
C PRO A 2 9.06 13.10 21.71
N LYS A 3 9.90 13.92 22.37
CA LYS A 3 11.30 14.11 21.92
C LYS A 3 12.04 12.77 21.93
N GLY A 4 12.83 12.54 20.90
CA GLY A 4 13.61 11.29 20.74
C GLY A 4 12.91 10.17 19.98
N LEU A 5 11.64 10.32 19.60
CA LEU A 5 10.96 9.40 18.69
C LEU A 5 11.03 9.92 17.24
N PRO A 6 11.10 9.01 16.26
CA PRO A 6 11.02 9.37 14.84
C PRO A 6 9.71 10.09 14.51
N SER A 7 9.72 11.04 13.58
CA SER A 7 8.52 11.78 13.16
C SER A 7 7.40 10.88 12.62
N ILE A 8 7.76 9.73 12.06
CA ILE A 8 6.84 8.71 11.56
C ILE A 8 6.14 7.88 12.67
N SER A 9 6.46 8.12 13.93
CA SER A 9 5.89 7.35 15.07
C SER A 9 4.37 7.44 15.17
N SER A 10 3.77 8.54 14.70
CA SER A 10 2.33 8.72 14.59
C SER A 10 1.99 9.10 13.14
N ILE A 11 1.67 8.11 12.34
CA ILE A 11 1.44 8.25 10.91
C ILE A 11 -0.01 7.95 10.54
N LEU A 12 -0.52 8.66 9.56
CA LEU A 12 -1.67 8.25 8.75
C LEU A 12 -1.13 7.59 7.48
N SER A 13 -1.56 6.39 7.20
CA SER A 13 -1.12 5.62 6.04
C SER A 13 -2.32 5.21 5.19
N GLY A 14 -2.19 5.30 3.88
CA GLY A 14 -3.27 4.94 2.99
C GLY A 14 -3.06 5.43 1.57
N TYR A 15 -4.18 5.61 0.87
CA TYR A 15 -4.15 6.10 -0.52
C TYR A 15 -5.36 6.98 -0.82
N PHE A 16 -5.17 7.82 -1.81
CA PHE A 16 -6.22 8.49 -2.57
C PHE A 16 -6.16 7.95 -4.00
N SER A 17 -7.30 7.49 -4.53
CA SER A 17 -7.39 7.08 -5.94
C SER A 17 -7.40 8.31 -6.85
N TYR A 18 -7.21 8.10 -8.15
CA TYR A 18 -7.38 9.17 -9.13
C TYR A 18 -8.80 9.76 -9.10
N ASP A 19 -9.80 8.95 -8.85
CA ASP A 19 -11.20 9.35 -8.84
C ASP A 19 -11.59 10.31 -7.70
N VAL A 20 -10.73 10.52 -6.72
CA VAL A 20 -10.90 11.60 -5.71
C VAL A 20 -11.02 12.98 -6.37
N ILE A 21 -10.45 13.18 -7.57
CA ILE A 21 -10.60 14.41 -8.34
C ILE A 21 -12.08 14.77 -8.62
N ARG A 22 -12.98 13.78 -8.64
CA ARG A 22 -14.42 13.99 -8.86
C ARG A 22 -15.13 14.71 -7.71
N TYR A 23 -14.52 14.74 -6.53
CA TYR A 23 -14.98 15.52 -5.39
C TYR A 23 -14.57 17.00 -5.48
N ILE A 24 -13.62 17.31 -6.35
CA ILE A 24 -13.04 18.63 -6.53
C ILE A 24 -13.53 19.25 -7.85
N GLU A 25 -13.58 18.46 -8.93
CA GLU A 25 -13.92 18.92 -10.28
C GLU A 25 -15.11 18.15 -10.88
N LYS A 26 -15.87 18.82 -11.71
CA LYS A 26 -17.00 18.23 -12.45
C LYS A 26 -16.48 17.46 -13.67
N ILE A 27 -16.11 16.22 -13.48
CA ILE A 27 -15.64 15.33 -14.53
C ILE A 27 -16.68 14.23 -14.78
N PRO A 28 -16.93 13.82 -16.05
CA PRO A 28 -17.85 12.73 -16.35
C PRO A 28 -17.47 11.43 -15.67
N ASN A 29 -18.43 10.77 -15.02
CA ASN A 29 -18.23 9.45 -14.41
C ASN A 29 -18.69 8.35 -15.40
N SER A 30 -17.93 8.20 -16.49
CA SER A 30 -18.24 7.24 -17.57
C SER A 30 -17.50 5.90 -17.40
N THR A 31 -16.56 5.80 -16.46
CA THR A 31 -15.77 4.59 -16.24
C THR A 31 -16.48 3.63 -15.29
N LYS A 32 -16.39 2.33 -15.60
CA LYS A 32 -16.96 1.28 -14.76
C LYS A 32 -16.03 0.96 -13.58
N ASN A 33 -16.55 1.06 -12.37
CA ASN A 33 -15.84 0.57 -11.18
C ASN A 33 -16.12 -0.93 -11.02
N ASP A 34 -15.27 -1.78 -11.56
CA ASP A 34 -15.39 -3.23 -11.54
C ASP A 34 -14.55 -3.88 -10.41
N LEU A 35 -13.74 -3.11 -9.70
CA LEU A 35 -12.91 -3.59 -8.59
C LEU A 35 -13.54 -3.33 -7.21
N ASN A 36 -14.54 -2.45 -7.13
CA ASN A 36 -15.19 -2.02 -5.89
C ASN A 36 -14.20 -1.55 -4.80
N ILE A 37 -13.13 -0.89 -5.25
CA ILE A 37 -12.12 -0.31 -4.35
C ILE A 37 -12.60 1.10 -3.99
N PRO A 38 -12.60 1.50 -2.70
CA PRO A 38 -12.97 2.85 -2.30
C PRO A 38 -11.99 3.89 -2.85
N ASP A 39 -12.48 5.11 -3.12
CA ASP A 39 -11.67 6.19 -3.66
C ASP A 39 -10.57 6.66 -2.71
N SER A 40 -10.76 6.45 -1.42
CA SER A 40 -9.76 6.75 -0.41
C SER A 40 -9.84 5.77 0.75
N ARG A 41 -8.70 5.38 1.27
CA ARG A 41 -8.61 4.58 2.48
C ARG A 41 -7.42 5.04 3.30
N ILE A 42 -7.71 5.57 4.49
CA ILE A 42 -6.70 6.05 5.42
C ILE A 42 -6.75 5.19 6.69
N LEU A 43 -5.60 4.73 7.11
CA LEU A 43 -5.39 3.96 8.33
C LEU A 43 -4.61 4.80 9.34
N ARG A 44 -4.97 4.67 10.59
CA ARG A 44 -4.24 5.23 11.74
C ARG A 44 -3.68 4.05 12.56
N PRO A 45 -2.44 3.63 12.30
CA PRO A 45 -1.87 2.45 12.96
C PRO A 45 -1.68 2.72 14.46
N ARG A 46 -2.13 1.78 15.28
CA ARG A 46 -1.84 1.80 16.72
C ARG A 46 -0.41 1.34 16.99
N ASN A 47 -0.03 0.21 16.42
CA ASN A 47 1.28 -0.40 16.60
C ASN A 47 2.14 -0.06 15.40
N VAL A 48 3.29 0.53 15.65
CA VAL A 48 4.25 0.94 14.61
C VAL A 48 5.63 0.42 14.98
N ILE A 49 6.29 -0.22 14.03
CA ILE A 49 7.70 -0.58 14.16
C ILE A 49 8.47 0.26 13.17
N VAL A 50 9.41 1.07 13.67
CA VAL A 50 10.26 1.91 12.83
C VAL A 50 11.67 1.35 12.85
N HIS A 51 12.19 1.03 11.67
CA HIS A 51 13.59 0.68 11.49
C HIS A 51 14.36 1.91 10.97
N ASP A 52 15.15 2.50 11.83
CA ASP A 52 16.03 3.61 11.49
C ASP A 52 17.35 3.07 10.94
N ASN A 53 17.55 3.27 9.63
CA ASN A 53 18.75 2.81 8.94
C ASN A 53 19.98 3.69 9.19
N VAL A 54 19.77 4.94 9.60
CA VAL A 54 20.86 5.89 9.91
C VAL A 54 21.43 5.56 11.28
N ASP A 55 20.59 5.57 12.31
CA ASP A 55 20.98 5.31 13.69
C ASP A 55 21.10 3.82 14.03
N LYS A 56 20.72 2.92 13.10
CA LYS A 56 20.70 1.46 13.30
C LYS A 56 19.85 1.02 14.50
N LYS A 57 18.70 1.70 14.68
CA LYS A 57 17.79 1.46 15.79
C LYS A 57 16.46 0.89 15.32
N LEU A 58 15.81 0.12 16.18
CA LEU A 58 14.42 -0.30 16.04
C LEU A 58 13.60 0.35 17.14
N TYR A 59 12.53 1.00 16.75
CA TYR A 59 11.55 1.58 17.66
C TYR A 59 10.27 0.75 17.62
N PHE A 60 9.78 0.34 18.79
CA PHE A 60 8.49 -0.33 18.95
C PHE A 60 7.55 0.64 19.65
N ILE A 61 6.51 1.03 18.95
CA ILE A 61 5.65 2.15 19.34
C ILE A 61 4.21 1.68 19.40
N VAL A 62 3.54 1.99 20.51
CA VAL A 62 2.09 1.81 20.65
C VAL A 62 1.46 3.19 20.84
N ASN A 63 0.66 3.63 19.89
CA ASN A 63 -0.04 4.90 19.94
C ASN A 63 -1.31 4.80 20.77
N ILE A 64 -1.49 5.75 21.68
CA ILE A 64 -2.75 6.01 22.38
C ILE A 64 -3.38 7.23 21.72
N PHE A 65 -4.63 7.12 21.32
CA PHE A 65 -5.33 8.20 20.65
C PHE A 65 -6.20 8.99 21.64
N LYS A 66 -6.31 10.31 21.41
CA LYS A 66 -7.06 11.22 22.28
C LYS A 66 -8.54 10.84 22.46
N ASP A 67 -9.11 10.19 21.45
CA ASP A 67 -10.50 9.73 21.42
C ASP A 67 -10.75 8.44 22.22
N GLU A 68 -9.69 7.82 22.77
CA GLU A 68 -9.83 6.63 23.60
C GLU A 68 -10.25 6.99 25.03
N LYS A 69 -11.33 6.37 25.51
CA LYS A 69 -11.72 6.44 26.91
C LYS A 69 -10.81 5.51 27.74
N ILE A 70 -9.96 6.10 28.55
CA ILE A 70 -9.06 5.35 29.43
C ILE A 70 -9.59 5.45 30.85
N ASN A 71 -10.28 4.41 31.34
CA ASN A 71 -10.83 4.35 32.69
C ASN A 71 -9.78 4.03 33.77
N ASN A 72 -8.70 3.35 33.39
CA ASN A 72 -7.61 2.97 34.29
C ASN A 72 -6.27 3.00 33.56
N PHE A 73 -5.45 3.99 33.86
CA PHE A 73 -4.14 4.20 33.25
C PHE A 73 -3.16 3.07 33.55
N THR A 74 -3.11 2.57 34.79
CA THR A 74 -2.18 1.50 35.18
C THR A 74 -2.44 0.22 34.38
N LYS A 75 -3.72 -0.16 34.28
CA LYS A 75 -4.12 -1.33 33.48
C LYS A 75 -3.82 -1.13 31.99
N LYS A 76 -4.09 0.07 31.46
CA LYS A 76 -3.79 0.39 30.05
C LYS A 76 -2.30 0.34 29.78
N PHE A 77 -1.48 0.88 30.69
CA PHE A 77 -0.01 0.88 30.55
C PHE A 77 0.55 -0.55 30.58
N SER A 78 0.08 -1.39 31.51
CA SER A 78 0.45 -2.81 31.53
C SER A 78 0.12 -3.56 30.24
N GLN A 79 -1.07 -3.29 29.66
CA GLN A 79 -1.46 -3.86 28.36
C GLN A 79 -0.54 -3.42 27.22
N ILE A 80 -0.15 -2.14 27.22
CA ILE A 80 0.76 -1.59 26.19
C ILE A 80 2.14 -2.20 26.31
N ASN A 81 2.69 -2.33 27.51
CA ASN A 81 3.99 -2.99 27.73
C ASN A 81 3.98 -4.42 27.20
N LYS A 82 2.91 -5.18 27.48
CA LYS A 82 2.76 -6.53 26.95
C LYS A 82 2.74 -6.54 25.41
N GLN A 83 2.04 -5.58 24.77
CA GLN A 83 2.03 -5.46 23.29
C GLN A 83 3.42 -5.14 22.74
N ILE A 84 4.21 -4.30 23.43
CA ILE A 84 5.58 -3.99 23.02
C ILE A 84 6.46 -5.25 23.15
N GLU A 85 6.36 -5.98 24.26
CA GLU A 85 7.07 -7.23 24.46
C GLU A 85 6.75 -8.27 23.36
N GLU A 86 5.47 -8.41 23.00
CA GLU A 86 5.04 -9.27 21.89
C GLU A 86 5.65 -8.83 20.55
N MET A 87 5.66 -7.53 20.25
CA MET A 87 6.28 -7.01 19.01
C MET A 87 7.79 -7.28 18.99
N VAL A 88 8.50 -7.09 20.11
CA VAL A 88 9.92 -7.39 20.23
C VAL A 88 10.18 -8.88 20.03
N PHE A 89 9.39 -9.73 20.68
CA PHE A 89 9.49 -11.19 20.51
C PHE A 89 9.32 -11.60 19.06
N LEU A 90 8.26 -11.10 18.39
CA LEU A 90 7.98 -11.40 16.99
C LEU A 90 9.08 -10.87 16.03
N ALA A 91 9.68 -9.73 16.34
CA ALA A 91 10.78 -9.18 15.54
C ALA A 91 12.04 -10.04 15.61
N ASN A 92 12.27 -10.69 16.74
CA ASN A 92 13.40 -11.61 16.95
C ASN A 92 13.11 -13.05 16.47
N TYR A 93 11.83 -13.37 16.22
CA TYR A 93 11.44 -14.70 15.79
C TYR A 93 11.89 -14.97 14.35
N ARG A 94 12.83 -15.89 14.17
CA ARG A 94 13.22 -16.38 12.86
C ARG A 94 12.15 -17.36 12.38
N SER A 95 11.29 -16.90 11.47
CA SER A 95 10.40 -17.82 10.75
C SER A 95 11.24 -18.83 9.98
N SER A 96 11.08 -20.12 10.28
CA SER A 96 11.62 -21.19 9.44
C SER A 96 11.10 -21.03 8.03
N ASN A 97 11.99 -21.15 7.05
CA ASN A 97 11.69 -21.01 5.63
C ASN A 97 10.43 -21.79 5.26
N THR A 98 9.41 -21.08 4.82
CA THR A 98 8.25 -21.70 4.19
C THR A 98 8.73 -22.37 2.90
N ASN A 99 8.48 -23.67 2.80
CA ASN A 99 8.75 -24.48 1.63
C ASN A 99 8.39 -23.73 0.33
N GLN A 100 9.33 -23.69 -0.59
CA GLN A 100 9.11 -23.16 -1.93
C GLN A 100 8.04 -24.02 -2.59
N THR A 101 6.83 -23.55 -2.61
CA THR A 101 5.77 -24.15 -3.40
C THR A 101 6.03 -23.88 -4.87
N ASP A 102 5.81 -24.89 -5.70
CA ASP A 102 6.00 -24.90 -7.15
C ASP A 102 5.65 -23.59 -7.84
N ASN A 103 6.58 -23.14 -8.69
CA ASN A 103 6.48 -21.92 -9.50
C ASN A 103 5.58 -22.07 -10.74
N LYS A 104 4.43 -22.73 -10.64
CA LYS A 104 3.48 -22.73 -11.74
C LYS A 104 2.93 -21.31 -11.92
N LEU A 105 3.41 -20.65 -12.96
CA LEU A 105 2.86 -19.36 -13.39
C LEU A 105 1.40 -19.57 -13.80
N SER A 106 0.49 -18.88 -13.16
CA SER A 106 -0.89 -18.85 -13.60
C SER A 106 -1.00 -18.05 -14.91
N LYS A 107 -1.96 -18.43 -15.75
CA LYS A 107 -2.21 -17.76 -17.02
C LYS A 107 -2.56 -16.29 -16.79
N ILE A 108 -1.78 -15.39 -17.39
CA ILE A 108 -2.01 -13.94 -17.30
C ILE A 108 -3.09 -13.56 -18.32
N LYS A 109 -4.08 -12.79 -17.87
CA LYS A 109 -5.15 -12.22 -18.70
C LYS A 109 -5.04 -10.71 -18.74
N SER A 110 -5.23 -10.12 -19.92
CA SER A 110 -5.35 -8.66 -20.08
C SER A 110 -6.82 -8.27 -20.19
N ASN A 111 -7.19 -7.12 -19.61
CA ASN A 111 -8.55 -6.56 -19.72
C ASN A 111 -8.87 -5.98 -21.10
N ILE A 112 -7.86 -5.76 -21.95
CA ILE A 112 -8.01 -5.28 -23.32
C ILE A 112 -7.19 -6.14 -24.30
N SER A 113 -7.67 -6.26 -25.54
CA SER A 113 -6.93 -6.95 -26.59
C SER A 113 -5.75 -6.11 -27.12
N LYS A 114 -4.72 -6.76 -27.65
CA LYS A 114 -3.57 -6.11 -28.31
C LYS A 114 -4.03 -5.12 -29.39
N LYS A 115 -4.99 -5.52 -30.23
CA LYS A 115 -5.54 -4.67 -31.30
C LYS A 115 -6.16 -3.40 -30.74
N LYS A 116 -6.96 -3.50 -29.65
CA LYS A 116 -7.58 -2.36 -29.01
C LYS A 116 -6.52 -1.43 -28.39
N PHE A 117 -5.50 -1.97 -27.74
CA PHE A 117 -4.41 -1.16 -27.19
C PHE A 117 -3.66 -0.38 -28.28
N ILE A 118 -3.30 -1.03 -29.39
CA ILE A 118 -2.65 -0.38 -30.53
C ILE A 118 -3.52 0.76 -31.10
N ASN A 119 -4.83 0.54 -31.23
CA ASN A 119 -5.74 1.57 -31.70
C ASN A 119 -5.83 2.77 -30.75
N ASN A 120 -5.81 2.52 -29.42
CA ASN A 120 -5.77 3.59 -28.42
C ASN A 120 -4.48 4.41 -28.56
N VAL A 121 -3.32 3.76 -28.78
CA VAL A 121 -2.05 4.46 -29.02
C VAL A 121 -2.14 5.34 -30.28
N LYS A 122 -2.68 4.81 -31.38
CA LYS A 122 -2.86 5.58 -32.62
C LYS A 122 -3.76 6.79 -32.39
N LYS A 123 -4.85 6.64 -31.62
CA LYS A 123 -5.75 7.73 -31.27
C LYS A 123 -5.07 8.79 -30.39
N ALA A 124 -4.33 8.37 -29.39
CA ALA A 124 -3.55 9.26 -28.52
C ALA A 124 -2.54 10.09 -29.33
N LYS A 125 -1.82 9.45 -30.25
CA LYS A 125 -0.88 10.14 -31.15
C LYS A 125 -1.57 11.20 -32.03
N LYS A 126 -2.82 10.97 -32.45
CA LYS A 126 -3.59 11.98 -33.18
C LYS A 126 -3.89 13.21 -32.30
N TYR A 127 -4.34 13.01 -31.05
CA TYR A 127 -4.58 14.12 -30.13
C TYR A 127 -3.32 14.95 -29.85
N ILE A 128 -2.17 14.29 -29.72
CA ILE A 128 -0.89 15.00 -29.57
C ILE A 128 -0.60 15.83 -30.84
N LYS A 129 -0.76 15.23 -32.05
CA LYS A 129 -0.46 15.89 -33.30
C LYS A 129 -1.32 17.14 -33.58
N ILE A 130 -2.58 17.13 -33.18
CA ILE A 130 -3.51 18.28 -33.36
C ILE A 130 -3.43 19.30 -32.21
N GLY A 131 -2.60 19.04 -31.19
CA GLY A 131 -2.36 19.97 -30.09
C GLY A 131 -3.38 19.91 -28.93
N ASP A 132 -4.30 18.94 -28.96
CA ASP A 132 -5.31 18.77 -27.89
C ASP A 132 -4.65 18.37 -26.55
N ILE A 133 -3.56 17.60 -26.61
CA ILE A 133 -2.81 17.15 -25.46
C ILE A 133 -1.30 17.08 -25.83
N PHE A 134 -0.42 17.26 -24.85
CA PHE A 134 1.03 17.08 -25.04
C PHE A 134 1.53 15.76 -24.47
N GLN A 135 0.78 15.15 -23.54
CA GLN A 135 1.13 13.88 -22.92
C GLN A 135 -0.14 13.10 -22.54
N VAL A 136 -0.09 11.78 -22.66
CA VAL A 136 -1.13 10.88 -22.15
C VAL A 136 -0.50 9.54 -21.75
N VAL A 137 -0.96 8.98 -20.64
CA VAL A 137 -0.56 7.64 -20.19
C VAL A 137 -1.71 6.68 -20.46
N LEU A 138 -1.47 5.72 -21.35
CA LEU A 138 -2.42 4.64 -21.63
C LEU A 138 -2.13 3.47 -20.69
N SER A 139 -3.16 2.98 -20.01
CA SER A 139 -3.04 1.86 -19.08
C SER A 139 -3.80 0.63 -19.56
N GLN A 140 -3.35 -0.52 -19.09
CA GLN A 140 -4.07 -1.78 -19.18
C GLN A 140 -3.87 -2.56 -17.90
N ARG A 141 -4.79 -3.46 -17.59
CA ARG A 141 -4.74 -4.32 -16.40
C ARG A 141 -4.42 -5.75 -16.81
N PHE A 142 -3.42 -6.31 -16.15
CA PHE A 142 -3.10 -7.72 -16.22
C PHE A 142 -3.55 -8.41 -14.92
N GLU A 143 -4.21 -9.52 -15.06
CA GLU A 143 -4.72 -10.32 -13.95
C GLU A 143 -4.17 -11.73 -14.01
N CYS A 144 -3.81 -12.27 -12.87
CA CYS A 144 -3.43 -13.67 -12.73
C CYS A 144 -3.94 -14.23 -11.40
N LYS A 145 -4.11 -15.54 -11.35
CA LYS A 145 -4.48 -16.22 -10.11
C LYS A 145 -3.32 -16.17 -9.12
N LEU A 146 -3.61 -15.73 -7.91
CA LEU A 146 -2.62 -15.73 -6.84
C LEU A 146 -2.35 -17.15 -6.37
N THR A 147 -1.11 -17.61 -6.46
CA THR A 147 -0.67 -18.96 -6.07
C THR A 147 0.15 -18.96 -4.77
N LYS A 148 0.56 -17.78 -4.30
CA LYS A 148 1.39 -17.59 -3.11
C LYS A 148 0.70 -16.66 -2.12
N LYS A 149 1.18 -16.67 -0.87
CA LYS A 149 0.71 -15.71 0.12
C LYS A 149 1.07 -14.28 -0.30
N PRO A 150 0.17 -13.29 -0.15
CA PRO A 150 0.43 -11.90 -0.57
C PRO A 150 1.74 -11.34 -0.03
N ILE A 151 2.08 -11.66 1.22
CA ILE A 151 3.32 -11.20 1.85
C ILE A 151 4.59 -11.70 1.15
N GLU A 152 4.57 -12.88 0.55
CA GLU A 152 5.72 -13.44 -0.19
C GLU A 152 5.92 -12.67 -1.50
N ILE A 153 4.82 -12.33 -2.17
CA ILE A 153 4.83 -11.51 -3.39
C ILE A 153 5.35 -10.11 -3.06
N TYR A 154 4.85 -9.51 -1.98
CA TYR A 154 5.32 -8.22 -1.50
C TYR A 154 6.84 -8.23 -1.23
N LYS A 155 7.34 -9.23 -0.50
CA LYS A 155 8.78 -9.38 -0.22
C LYS A 155 9.61 -9.46 -1.50
N LYS A 156 9.11 -10.15 -2.53
CA LYS A 156 9.78 -10.26 -3.82
C LYS A 156 9.73 -8.93 -4.59
N LEU A 157 8.57 -8.30 -4.64
CA LEU A 157 8.38 -7.00 -5.29
C LEU A 157 9.30 -5.94 -4.69
N ARG A 158 9.39 -5.86 -3.35
CA ARG A 158 10.29 -4.95 -2.65
C ARG A 158 11.77 -5.12 -3.02
N LYS A 159 12.18 -6.35 -3.36
CA LYS A 159 13.57 -6.62 -3.80
C LYS A 159 13.81 -6.26 -5.26
N THR A 160 12.81 -6.43 -6.12
CA THR A 160 12.98 -6.26 -7.58
C THR A 160 12.65 -4.87 -8.07
N ASN A 161 11.68 -4.22 -7.45
CA ASN A 161 11.22 -2.87 -7.82
C ASN A 161 10.77 -2.11 -6.57
N PRO A 162 11.72 -1.67 -5.72
CA PRO A 162 11.39 -0.94 -4.50
C PRO A 162 10.77 0.42 -4.81
N SER A 163 9.77 0.79 -4.03
CA SER A 163 9.15 2.11 -4.03
C SER A 163 9.21 2.68 -2.61
N PRO A 164 9.26 4.01 -2.44
CA PRO A 164 9.25 4.64 -1.10
C PRO A 164 8.03 4.26 -0.28
N PHE A 165 6.89 4.05 -0.92
CA PHE A 165 5.64 3.60 -0.31
C PHE A 165 5.15 2.33 -1.01
N MET A 166 5.03 1.24 -0.25
CA MET A 166 4.60 -0.06 -0.74
C MET A 166 3.64 -0.73 0.23
#